data_d992cdaf122138d2e310a2281bb70b6f
#
_entry.id   d992cdaf122138d2e310a2281bb70b6f
#
_cell.length_a   1.000
_cell.length_b   1.000
_cell.length_c   1.000
_cell.angle_alpha   90.00
_cell.angle_beta   90.00
_cell.angle_gamma   90.00
#
_symmetry.space_group_name_H-M   'P 1'
#
loop_
_entity.id
_entity.type
_entity.pdbx_description
1 polymer ?
#
loop_
_entity_poly.entity_id
_entity_poly.type
_entity_poly.pdbx_seq_one_letter_code
_entity_poly.pdbx_strand_id
1 'polypeptide(L)'
;MENYLKETQHLDYSANAVQELIKPYLSLSSDKEKAVKLYYEVRDRFLYDPYHLNLTPDYLKASVVLEKKRAWCVEKSIVLAAALNIPTRLGYGIVVNHIGVEKLTKMLRTDEIVFHGYVDVFLNDKWVKTTPAFDDVVCRMSGVPPLDWDGETDAMFQAYSGDQKFMEYTHFYGTFDDVPVELMNAEMKKYYPHLFEEEYNSRKFSFIHT
;
A
#
# COMPACT_ATOMS: atom_id res chain seq x y z
N MET A 1 1.58 -19.06 -11.34
CA MET A 1 0.94 -17.86 -11.93
C MET A 1 -0.57 -17.85 -11.68
N GLU A 2 -1.29 -18.94 -11.93
CA GLU A 2 -2.75 -19.02 -11.71
C GLU A 2 -3.21 -18.64 -10.28
N ASN A 3 -2.41 -18.95 -9.26
CA ASN A 3 -2.76 -18.60 -7.88
C ASN A 3 -2.84 -17.09 -7.65
N TYR A 4 -2.06 -16.30 -8.41
CA TYR A 4 -2.03 -14.84 -8.30
C TYR A 4 -3.11 -14.14 -9.15
N LEU A 5 -4.02 -14.89 -9.73
CA LEU A 5 -5.22 -14.40 -10.44
C LEU A 5 -6.51 -14.77 -9.72
N LYS A 6 -6.42 -15.48 -8.58
CA LYS A 6 -7.60 -15.92 -7.83
C LYS A 6 -8.08 -14.79 -6.93
N GLU A 7 -9.39 -14.70 -6.81
CA GLU A 7 -10.03 -13.90 -5.78
C GLU A 7 -9.70 -14.47 -4.41
N THR A 8 -9.40 -13.57 -3.47
CA THR A 8 -9.11 -13.91 -2.09
C THR A 8 -10.05 -13.13 -1.16
N GLN A 9 -9.88 -13.31 0.14
CA GLN A 9 -10.70 -12.56 1.11
C GLN A 9 -10.54 -11.05 0.95
N HIS A 10 -9.31 -10.57 0.70
CA HIS A 10 -9.01 -9.14 0.66
C HIS A 10 -8.90 -8.60 -0.76
N LEU A 11 -8.53 -9.44 -1.74
CA LEU A 11 -8.51 -9.09 -3.16
C LEU A 11 -9.84 -9.50 -3.81
N ASP A 12 -10.95 -8.92 -3.33
CA ASP A 12 -12.31 -9.20 -3.75
C ASP A 12 -12.66 -8.49 -5.07
N TYR A 13 -11.90 -8.83 -6.13
CA TYR A 13 -11.97 -8.14 -7.42
C TYR A 13 -13.34 -8.24 -8.10
N SER A 14 -14.16 -9.26 -7.80
CA SER A 14 -15.51 -9.38 -8.34
C SER A 14 -16.51 -8.39 -7.72
N ALA A 15 -16.14 -7.74 -6.60
CA ALA A 15 -16.99 -6.74 -5.97
C ALA A 15 -17.25 -5.56 -6.91
N ASN A 16 -18.49 -5.04 -6.88
CA ASN A 16 -18.93 -3.97 -7.78
C ASN A 16 -18.05 -2.72 -7.72
N ALA A 17 -17.58 -2.34 -6.54
CA ALA A 17 -16.71 -1.17 -6.37
C ALA A 17 -15.37 -1.33 -7.12
N VAL A 18 -14.79 -2.54 -7.11
CA VAL A 18 -13.55 -2.84 -7.84
C VAL A 18 -13.81 -2.88 -9.34
N GLN A 19 -14.92 -3.48 -9.77
CA GLN A 19 -15.31 -3.53 -11.20
C GLN A 19 -15.55 -2.13 -11.77
N GLU A 20 -16.20 -1.22 -11.04
CA GLU A 20 -16.38 0.17 -11.47
C GLU A 20 -15.04 0.93 -11.56
N LEU A 21 -14.06 0.65 -10.67
CA LEU A 21 -12.72 1.20 -10.77
C LEU A 21 -11.99 0.74 -12.05
N ILE A 22 -12.12 -0.53 -12.42
CA ILE A 22 -11.42 -1.12 -13.57
C ILE A 22 -12.05 -0.72 -14.90
N LYS A 23 -13.36 -0.50 -14.91
CA LYS A 23 -14.19 -0.28 -16.12
C LYS A 23 -13.60 0.70 -17.16
N PRO A 24 -13.05 1.88 -16.78
CA PRO A 24 -12.45 2.81 -17.75
C PRO A 24 -11.22 2.24 -18.48
N TYR A 25 -10.59 1.21 -17.92
CA TYR A 25 -9.32 0.65 -18.39
C TYR A 25 -9.48 -0.67 -19.14
N LEU A 26 -10.71 -1.23 -19.24
CA LEU A 26 -10.96 -2.51 -19.91
C LEU A 26 -10.67 -2.49 -21.42
N SER A 27 -10.74 -1.34 -22.05
CA SER A 27 -10.47 -1.19 -23.48
C SER A 27 -8.98 -1.07 -23.83
N LEU A 28 -8.11 -0.96 -22.85
CA LEU A 28 -6.66 -0.90 -23.06
C LEU A 28 -6.14 -2.26 -23.51
N SER A 29 -5.33 -2.26 -24.58
CA SER A 29 -4.83 -3.48 -25.24
C SER A 29 -3.61 -4.08 -24.54
N SER A 30 -2.89 -3.31 -23.74
CA SER A 30 -1.64 -3.70 -23.10
C SER A 30 -1.83 -3.82 -21.58
N ASP A 31 -1.47 -4.98 -21.02
CA ASP A 31 -1.46 -5.19 -19.57
C ASP A 31 -0.56 -4.19 -18.85
N LYS A 32 0.60 -3.85 -19.45
CA LYS A 32 1.48 -2.81 -18.92
C LYS A 32 0.80 -1.45 -18.86
N GLU A 33 0.15 -1.03 -19.95
CA GLU A 33 -0.55 0.27 -19.97
C GLU A 33 -1.68 0.29 -18.93
N LYS A 34 -2.46 -0.77 -18.83
CA LYS A 34 -3.50 -0.94 -17.83
C LYS A 34 -2.92 -0.83 -16.40
N ALA A 35 -1.86 -1.56 -16.12
CA ALA A 35 -1.21 -1.56 -14.81
C ALA A 35 -0.69 -0.16 -14.42
N VAL A 36 -0.03 0.53 -15.33
CA VAL A 36 0.47 1.89 -15.12
C VAL A 36 -0.67 2.88 -14.87
N LYS A 37 -1.75 2.81 -15.65
CA LYS A 37 -2.93 3.69 -15.45
C LYS A 37 -3.61 3.43 -14.11
N LEU A 38 -3.81 2.17 -13.72
CA LEU A 38 -4.39 1.81 -12.44
C LEU A 38 -3.48 2.19 -11.27
N TYR A 39 -2.16 2.10 -11.44
CA TYR A 39 -1.22 2.59 -10.43
C TYR A 39 -1.44 4.07 -10.11
N TYR A 40 -1.47 4.93 -11.12
CA TYR A 40 -1.69 6.36 -10.93
C TYR A 40 -3.09 6.65 -10.36
N GLU A 41 -4.11 5.97 -10.85
CA GLU A 41 -5.48 6.08 -10.33
C GLU A 41 -5.54 5.77 -8.83
N VAL A 42 -4.95 4.64 -8.40
CA VAL A 42 -4.95 4.23 -6.99
C VAL A 42 -4.06 5.15 -6.15
N ARG A 43 -2.88 5.55 -6.68
CA ARG A 43 -1.96 6.45 -5.98
C ARG A 43 -2.65 7.76 -5.59
N ASP A 44 -3.38 8.36 -6.50
CA ASP A 44 -3.92 9.71 -6.32
C ASP A 44 -5.39 9.73 -5.86
N ARG A 45 -6.08 8.58 -5.88
CA ARG A 45 -7.47 8.45 -5.43
C ARG A 45 -7.64 8.69 -3.93
N PHE A 46 -6.68 8.25 -3.13
CA PHE A 46 -6.73 8.33 -1.68
C PHE A 46 -5.69 9.28 -1.15
N LEU A 47 -6.07 10.17 -0.23
CA LEU A 47 -5.10 10.90 0.57
C LEU A 47 -4.38 9.92 1.51
N TYR A 48 -3.07 9.96 1.56
CA TYR A 48 -2.29 9.09 2.43
C TYR A 48 -2.55 9.39 3.91
N ASP A 49 -2.87 8.35 4.67
CA ASP A 49 -3.20 8.49 6.09
C ASP A 49 -2.65 7.33 6.92
N PRO A 50 -1.49 7.49 7.55
CA PRO A 50 -0.90 6.50 8.44
C PRO A 50 -1.41 6.62 9.89
N TYR A 51 -2.43 7.43 10.15
CA TYR A 51 -2.90 7.74 11.49
C TYR A 51 -4.24 7.07 11.84
N HIS A 52 -4.94 6.51 10.86
CA HIS A 52 -6.24 5.86 11.07
C HIS A 52 -6.19 4.44 10.50
N LEU A 53 -5.68 3.51 11.32
CA LEU A 53 -5.46 2.13 10.94
C LEU A 53 -6.55 1.23 11.51
N ASN A 54 -7.06 0.35 10.66
CA ASN A 54 -7.91 -0.75 11.07
C ASN A 54 -7.36 -2.04 10.46
N LEU A 55 -6.83 -2.93 11.31
CA LEU A 55 -6.17 -4.17 10.90
C LEU A 55 -7.11 -5.38 10.92
N THR A 56 -8.41 -5.16 11.11
CA THR A 56 -9.36 -6.27 11.08
C THR A 56 -9.61 -6.75 9.65
N PRO A 57 -9.76 -8.06 9.41
CA PRO A 57 -9.84 -8.60 8.05
C PRO A 57 -10.91 -7.96 7.18
N ASP A 58 -12.10 -7.69 7.72
CA ASP A 58 -13.20 -7.13 6.92
C ASP A 58 -12.94 -5.70 6.44
N TYR A 59 -12.14 -4.91 7.17
CA TYR A 59 -11.80 -3.54 6.77
C TYR A 59 -10.68 -3.46 5.73
N LEU A 60 -9.96 -4.57 5.50
CA LEU A 60 -8.86 -4.66 4.54
C LEU A 60 -9.31 -5.20 3.18
N LYS A 61 -10.61 -5.42 2.93
CA LYS A 61 -11.11 -5.79 1.61
C LYS A 61 -10.97 -4.63 0.63
N ALA A 62 -10.55 -4.90 -0.60
CA ALA A 62 -10.40 -3.86 -1.63
C ALA A 62 -11.68 -3.06 -1.83
N SER A 63 -12.85 -3.73 -1.86
CA SER A 63 -14.16 -3.07 -2.00
C SER A 63 -14.46 -2.11 -0.85
N VAL A 64 -14.10 -2.47 0.40
CA VAL A 64 -14.30 -1.63 1.59
C VAL A 64 -13.35 -0.44 1.59
N VAL A 65 -12.08 -0.66 1.19
CA VAL A 65 -11.10 0.42 1.06
C VAL A 65 -11.56 1.45 0.02
N LEU A 66 -12.17 1.02 -1.09
CA LEU A 66 -12.64 1.91 -2.15
C LEU A 66 -13.75 2.89 -1.70
N GLU A 67 -14.44 2.61 -0.60
CA GLU A 67 -15.43 3.53 0.00
C GLU A 67 -14.78 4.68 0.78
N LYS A 68 -13.47 4.59 1.06
CA LYS A 68 -12.73 5.58 1.86
C LYS A 68 -12.25 6.75 1.00
N LYS A 69 -11.98 7.87 1.66
CA LYS A 69 -11.27 9.03 1.06
C LYS A 69 -9.78 9.03 1.40
N ARG A 70 -9.37 8.23 2.38
CA ARG A 70 -8.02 8.15 2.93
C ARG A 70 -7.63 6.69 3.08
N ALA A 71 -6.37 6.40 2.77
CA ALA A 71 -5.84 5.04 2.90
C ALA A 71 -4.33 5.07 3.17
N TRP A 72 -3.82 4.07 3.86
CA TRP A 72 -2.39 3.89 4.05
C TRP A 72 -1.81 2.91 3.02
N CYS A 73 -0.49 2.72 3.04
CA CYS A 73 0.23 1.95 2.02
C CYS A 73 -0.32 0.53 1.80
N VAL A 74 -0.69 -0.19 2.86
CA VAL A 74 -1.26 -1.54 2.76
C VAL A 74 -2.61 -1.51 2.04
N GLU A 75 -3.53 -0.65 2.45
CA GLU A 75 -4.85 -0.54 1.83
C GLU A 75 -4.76 -0.16 0.34
N LYS A 76 -3.89 0.80 -0.01
CA LYS A 76 -3.69 1.19 -1.41
C LYS A 76 -3.07 0.06 -2.23
N SER A 77 -2.15 -0.71 -1.65
CA SER A 77 -1.58 -1.91 -2.30
C SER A 77 -2.64 -2.99 -2.54
N ILE A 78 -3.55 -3.22 -1.59
CA ILE A 78 -4.69 -4.15 -1.73
C ILE A 78 -5.58 -3.73 -2.91
N VAL A 79 -5.99 -2.46 -2.97
CA VAL A 79 -6.83 -1.96 -4.06
C VAL A 79 -6.14 -2.10 -5.41
N LEU A 80 -4.84 -1.76 -5.50
CA LEU A 80 -4.09 -1.91 -6.74
C LEU A 80 -4.02 -3.38 -7.16
N ALA A 81 -3.66 -4.28 -6.25
CA ALA A 81 -3.57 -5.71 -6.53
C ALA A 81 -4.91 -6.30 -7.02
N ALA A 82 -6.01 -5.95 -6.35
CA ALA A 82 -7.35 -6.40 -6.75
C ALA A 82 -7.78 -5.85 -8.12
N ALA A 83 -7.37 -4.62 -8.47
CA ALA A 83 -7.79 -3.97 -9.71
C ALA A 83 -7.03 -4.44 -10.95
N LEU A 84 -5.84 -5.01 -10.81
CA LEU A 84 -4.96 -5.27 -11.96
C LEU A 84 -5.46 -6.37 -12.90
N ASN A 85 -6.07 -7.44 -12.37
CA ASN A 85 -6.40 -8.64 -13.14
C ASN A 85 -5.21 -9.20 -13.96
N ILE A 86 -4.03 -9.08 -13.40
CA ILE A 86 -2.73 -9.54 -13.88
C ILE A 86 -2.10 -10.28 -12.70
N PRO A 87 -1.27 -11.34 -12.90
CA PRO A 87 -0.64 -12.01 -11.78
C PRO A 87 0.10 -11.02 -10.87
N THR A 88 -0.34 -10.93 -9.62
CA THR A 88 0.08 -9.90 -8.68
C THR A 88 0.24 -10.48 -7.28
N ARG A 89 1.25 -10.03 -6.55
CA ARG A 89 1.52 -10.40 -5.16
C ARG A 89 1.57 -9.15 -4.30
N LEU A 90 1.06 -9.25 -3.09
CA LEU A 90 1.25 -8.23 -2.06
C LEU A 90 2.61 -8.44 -1.39
N GLY A 91 3.39 -7.40 -1.28
CA GLY A 91 4.67 -7.43 -0.60
C GLY A 91 4.69 -6.48 0.59
N TYR A 92 5.46 -6.84 1.62
CA TYR A 92 5.56 -6.04 2.83
C TYR A 92 6.98 -5.97 3.34
N GLY A 93 7.31 -4.84 3.96
CA GLY A 93 8.62 -4.62 4.55
C GLY A 93 8.61 -3.65 5.71
N ILE A 94 9.76 -3.46 6.32
CA ILE A 94 10.03 -2.40 7.28
C ILE A 94 10.76 -1.29 6.52
N VAL A 95 10.32 -0.06 6.71
CA VAL A 95 10.98 1.11 6.14
C VAL A 95 11.36 2.10 7.24
N VAL A 96 12.47 2.79 7.03
CA VAL A 96 12.82 4.01 7.75
C VAL A 96 12.58 5.17 6.81
N ASN A 97 11.78 6.12 7.27
CA ASN A 97 11.49 7.33 6.52
C ASN A 97 12.21 8.52 7.18
N HIS A 98 12.98 9.26 6.40
CA HIS A 98 13.87 10.32 6.90
C HIS A 98 13.25 11.71 6.83
N ILE A 99 12.08 11.89 6.20
CA ILE A 99 11.49 13.21 5.96
C ILE A 99 10.00 13.23 6.32
N GLY A 100 9.58 14.28 7.05
CA GLY A 100 8.16 14.56 7.30
C GLY A 100 7.48 13.59 8.27
N VAL A 101 8.24 12.86 9.07
CA VAL A 101 7.72 11.75 9.92
C VAL A 101 7.77 12.02 11.42
N GLU A 102 8.19 13.20 11.87
CA GLU A 102 8.38 13.45 13.31
C GLU A 102 7.12 13.16 14.15
N LYS A 103 5.93 13.45 13.60
CA LYS A 103 4.67 13.15 14.29
C LYS A 103 4.42 11.63 14.33
N LEU A 104 4.72 10.91 13.23
CA LEU A 104 4.52 9.48 13.13
C LEU A 104 5.51 8.72 14.03
N THR A 105 6.81 9.03 13.95
CA THR A 105 7.85 8.42 14.78
C THR A 105 7.61 8.64 16.27
N LYS A 106 7.13 9.84 16.63
CA LYS A 106 6.76 10.15 18.02
C LYS A 106 5.59 9.30 18.52
N MET A 107 4.63 9.02 17.65
CA MET A 107 3.48 8.16 17.95
C MET A 107 3.89 6.69 18.01
N LEU A 108 4.68 6.23 17.05
CA LEU A 108 5.17 4.84 17.00
C LEU A 108 6.28 4.56 18.02
N ARG A 109 6.93 5.60 18.58
CA ARG A 109 8.10 5.54 19.47
C ARG A 109 9.32 4.86 18.84
N THR A 110 9.39 4.88 17.51
CA THR A 110 10.49 4.36 16.67
C THR A 110 10.43 5.04 15.30
N ASP A 111 11.53 5.02 14.57
CA ASP A 111 11.64 5.46 13.17
C ASP A 111 11.35 4.33 12.16
N GLU A 112 11.27 3.09 12.63
CA GLU A 112 10.89 1.95 11.81
C GLU A 112 9.37 1.91 11.61
N ILE A 113 8.95 1.96 10.34
CA ILE A 113 7.55 1.82 9.92
C ILE A 113 7.35 0.38 9.43
N VAL A 114 6.68 -0.41 10.26
CA VAL A 114 6.48 -1.84 10.04
C VAL A 114 5.30 -2.09 9.11
N PHE A 115 5.42 -3.10 8.27
CA PHE A 115 4.41 -3.51 7.29
C PHE A 115 4.11 -2.46 6.22
N HIS A 116 5.16 -1.76 5.72
CA HIS A 116 4.98 -0.91 4.54
C HIS A 116 4.66 -1.77 3.32
N GLY A 117 3.49 -1.50 2.70
CA GLY A 117 2.95 -2.30 1.60
C GLY A 117 3.47 -1.87 0.23
N TYR A 118 3.72 -2.86 -0.63
CA TYR A 118 3.99 -2.70 -2.05
C TYR A 118 3.31 -3.80 -2.86
N VAL A 119 3.29 -3.66 -4.15
CA VAL A 119 2.74 -4.63 -5.09
C VAL A 119 3.84 -5.13 -6.00
N ASP A 120 3.88 -6.44 -6.23
CA ASP A 120 4.81 -7.09 -7.15
C ASP A 120 3.97 -7.64 -8.32
N VAL A 121 4.11 -7.07 -9.50
CA VAL A 121 3.24 -7.30 -10.67
C VAL A 121 4.03 -8.05 -11.74
N PHE A 122 3.45 -9.10 -12.32
CA PHE A 122 4.09 -9.85 -13.39
C PHE A 122 3.76 -9.25 -14.75
N LEU A 123 4.73 -8.56 -15.33
CA LEU A 123 4.62 -7.88 -16.62
C LEU A 123 5.81 -8.27 -17.52
N ASN A 124 5.54 -8.57 -18.79
CA ASN A 124 6.58 -8.89 -19.78
C ASN A 124 7.57 -9.96 -19.28
N ASP A 125 7.02 -11.08 -18.74
CA ASP A 125 7.77 -12.23 -18.21
C ASP A 125 8.69 -11.94 -17.01
N LYS A 126 8.47 -10.85 -16.29
CA LYS A 126 9.20 -10.52 -15.06
C LYS A 126 8.31 -9.93 -13.98
N TRP A 127 8.73 -10.06 -12.73
CA TRP A 127 8.14 -9.37 -11.61
C TRP A 127 8.70 -7.94 -11.50
N VAL A 128 7.80 -6.97 -11.38
CA VAL A 128 8.14 -5.53 -11.24
C VAL A 128 7.40 -4.98 -10.03
N LYS A 129 8.14 -4.38 -9.11
CA LYS A 129 7.61 -3.86 -7.85
C LYS A 129 7.20 -2.41 -7.96
N THR A 130 6.09 -2.07 -7.29
CA THR A 130 5.67 -0.68 -7.14
C THR A 130 4.90 -0.46 -5.85
N THR A 131 4.94 0.76 -5.31
CA THR A 131 4.10 1.15 -4.18
C THR A 131 3.27 2.40 -4.51
N PRO A 132 1.92 2.32 -4.46
CA PRO A 132 1.04 3.46 -4.67
C PRO A 132 0.84 4.30 -3.39
N ALA A 133 1.76 4.22 -2.42
CA ALA A 133 1.56 4.74 -1.07
C ALA A 133 1.28 6.24 -1.04
N PHE A 134 2.20 7.06 -1.52
CA PHE A 134 2.15 8.51 -1.34
C PHE A 134 1.48 9.20 -2.52
N ASP A 135 0.37 9.89 -2.24
CA ASP A 135 -0.32 10.75 -3.21
C ASP A 135 0.41 12.06 -3.45
N ASP A 136 -0.01 12.80 -4.49
CA ASP A 136 0.59 14.06 -4.89
C ASP A 136 0.54 15.12 -3.77
N VAL A 137 -0.48 15.11 -2.90
CA VAL A 137 -0.61 16.09 -1.82
C VAL A 137 0.47 15.87 -0.76
N VAL A 138 0.64 14.62 -0.28
CA VAL A 138 1.66 14.31 0.73
C VAL A 138 3.07 14.49 0.16
N CYS A 139 3.29 14.16 -1.11
CA CYS A 139 4.58 14.39 -1.78
C CYS A 139 4.94 15.87 -1.83
N ARG A 140 4.01 16.73 -2.24
CA ARG A 140 4.22 18.20 -2.22
C ARG A 140 4.50 18.72 -0.82
N MET A 141 3.78 18.26 0.19
CA MET A 141 4.00 18.67 1.60
C MET A 141 5.37 18.24 2.12
N SER A 142 5.89 17.12 1.63
CA SER A 142 7.21 16.59 1.99
C SER A 142 8.35 17.11 1.11
N GLY A 143 8.04 17.93 0.09
CA GLY A 143 9.05 18.49 -0.81
C GLY A 143 9.71 17.45 -1.74
N VAL A 144 9.02 16.33 -2.02
CA VAL A 144 9.51 15.26 -2.91
C VAL A 144 8.58 15.10 -4.11
N PRO A 145 9.10 14.67 -5.28
CA PRO A 145 8.23 14.35 -6.41
C PRO A 145 7.39 13.11 -6.11
N PRO A 146 6.16 13.01 -6.63
CA PRO A 146 5.41 11.77 -6.61
C PRO A 146 6.20 10.64 -7.30
N LEU A 147 6.03 9.42 -6.82
CA LEU A 147 6.69 8.26 -7.41
C LEU A 147 6.05 7.93 -8.76
N ASP A 148 6.84 7.97 -9.82
CA ASP A 148 6.42 7.54 -11.14
C ASP A 148 6.73 6.05 -11.35
N TRP A 149 5.87 5.38 -12.11
CA TRP A 149 6.05 3.99 -12.47
C TRP A 149 5.76 3.76 -13.96
N ASP A 150 6.68 3.07 -14.62
CA ASP A 150 6.63 2.79 -16.06
C ASP A 150 6.14 1.36 -16.40
N GLY A 151 5.94 0.51 -15.37
CA GLY A 151 5.60 -0.90 -15.54
C GLY A 151 6.77 -1.77 -16.02
N GLU A 152 8.00 -1.25 -16.02
CA GLU A 152 9.20 -1.96 -16.47
C GLU A 152 10.29 -2.01 -15.40
N THR A 153 10.40 -0.96 -14.60
CA THR A 153 11.38 -0.83 -13.53
C THR A 153 10.71 -0.78 -12.16
N ASP A 154 11.41 -1.27 -11.14
CA ASP A 154 10.91 -1.21 -9.77
C ASP A 154 10.76 0.25 -9.32
N ALA A 155 9.62 0.59 -8.72
CA ALA A 155 9.31 1.89 -8.17
C ALA A 155 8.85 1.75 -6.71
N MET A 156 9.83 1.73 -5.78
CA MET A 156 9.62 1.43 -4.37
C MET A 156 9.74 2.63 -3.45
N PHE A 157 10.45 3.66 -3.88
CA PHE A 157 10.69 4.89 -3.10
C PHE A 157 11.03 6.05 -4.03
N GLN A 158 10.66 7.26 -3.59
CA GLN A 158 10.94 8.49 -4.32
C GLN A 158 12.44 8.77 -4.36
N ALA A 159 12.91 9.22 -5.52
CA ALA A 159 14.22 9.82 -5.64
C ALA A 159 14.24 11.15 -4.87
N TYR A 160 15.25 11.34 -4.01
CA TYR A 160 15.47 12.60 -3.34
C TYR A 160 16.73 13.28 -3.88
N SER A 161 16.74 14.62 -3.93
CA SER A 161 17.88 15.35 -4.46
C SER A 161 19.05 15.38 -3.46
N GLY A 162 20.26 15.02 -3.93
CA GLY A 162 21.47 14.93 -3.13
C GLY A 162 21.66 13.55 -2.47
N ASP A 163 22.48 13.49 -1.44
CA ASP A 163 22.82 12.25 -0.72
C ASP A 163 21.76 11.80 0.30
N GLN A 164 20.63 12.51 0.40
CA GLN A 164 19.56 12.17 1.33
C GLN A 164 18.56 11.21 0.69
N LYS A 165 18.31 10.08 1.34
CA LYS A 165 17.22 9.17 1.00
C LYS A 165 15.90 9.69 1.60
N PHE A 166 14.81 9.59 0.85
CA PHE A 166 13.48 9.88 1.39
C PHE A 166 13.03 8.76 2.34
N MET A 167 13.16 7.52 1.88
CA MET A 167 12.77 6.30 2.58
C MET A 167 13.68 5.15 2.15
N GLU A 168 13.93 4.20 3.04
CA GLU A 168 14.65 2.97 2.70
C GLU A 168 14.02 1.75 3.37
N TYR A 169 14.00 0.62 2.64
CA TYR A 169 13.60 -0.67 3.18
C TYR A 169 14.78 -1.26 3.95
N THR A 170 14.55 -1.60 5.21
CA THR A 170 15.54 -2.26 6.09
C THR A 170 15.30 -3.75 6.20
N HIS A 171 14.06 -4.19 5.95
CA HIS A 171 13.67 -5.59 6.00
C HIS A 171 12.53 -5.87 5.02
N PHE A 172 12.49 -7.10 4.47
CA PHE A 172 11.39 -7.58 3.64
C PHE A 172 10.79 -8.84 4.28
N TYR A 173 9.47 -8.83 4.48
CA TYR A 173 8.72 -10.01 4.95
C TYR A 173 8.44 -11.01 3.83
N GLY A 174 8.70 -10.65 2.58
CA GLY A 174 8.39 -11.44 1.41
C GLY A 174 7.12 -10.99 0.69
N THR A 175 6.58 -11.89 -0.14
CA THR A 175 5.38 -11.64 -0.94
C THR A 175 4.32 -12.70 -0.67
N PHE A 176 3.05 -12.30 -0.75
CA PHE A 176 1.89 -13.08 -0.37
C PHE A 176 0.82 -12.98 -1.45
N ASP A 177 -0.02 -14.00 -1.58
CA ASP A 177 -1.17 -14.03 -2.49
C ASP A 177 -2.42 -13.37 -1.91
N ASP A 178 -2.44 -13.14 -0.59
CA ASP A 178 -3.44 -12.34 0.12
C ASP A 178 -2.81 -11.57 1.28
N VAL A 179 -3.58 -10.78 2.02
CA VAL A 179 -3.09 -10.02 3.19
C VAL A 179 -2.80 -10.98 4.36
N PRO A 180 -1.57 -11.09 4.85
CA PRO A 180 -1.24 -11.93 5.99
C PRO A 180 -1.57 -11.21 7.32
N VAL A 181 -2.87 -11.08 7.62
CA VAL A 181 -3.39 -10.25 8.73
C VAL A 181 -2.80 -10.66 10.08
N GLU A 182 -2.68 -11.97 10.33
CA GLU A 182 -2.11 -12.47 11.60
C GLU A 182 -0.63 -12.07 11.76
N LEU A 183 0.17 -12.22 10.69
CA LEU A 183 1.56 -11.80 10.69
C LEU A 183 1.67 -10.28 10.87
N MET A 184 0.83 -9.51 10.18
CA MET A 184 0.79 -8.05 10.30
C MET A 184 0.51 -7.61 11.74
N ASN A 185 -0.52 -8.17 12.39
CA ASN A 185 -0.85 -7.87 13.77
C ASN A 185 0.31 -8.28 14.72
N ALA A 186 0.89 -9.48 14.53
CA ALA A 186 1.99 -9.96 15.36
C ALA A 186 3.24 -9.07 15.27
N GLU A 187 3.65 -8.70 14.04
CA GLU A 187 4.81 -7.85 13.84
C GLU A 187 4.57 -6.41 14.32
N MET A 188 3.39 -5.82 14.05
CA MET A 188 3.06 -4.51 14.60
C MET A 188 3.02 -4.52 16.12
N LYS A 189 2.49 -5.55 16.76
CA LYS A 189 2.50 -5.69 18.21
C LYS A 189 3.91 -5.79 18.80
N LYS A 190 4.81 -6.46 18.11
CA LYS A 190 6.22 -6.58 18.52
C LYS A 190 6.95 -5.22 18.50
N TYR A 191 6.72 -4.40 17.47
CA TYR A 191 7.36 -3.10 17.33
C TYR A 191 6.64 -1.97 18.06
N TYR A 192 5.31 -2.05 18.19
CA TYR A 192 4.45 -1.02 18.77
C TYR A 192 3.54 -1.60 19.87
N PRO A 193 4.09 -2.27 20.91
CA PRO A 193 3.26 -2.95 21.93
C PRO A 193 2.26 -1.99 22.59
N HIS A 194 2.64 -0.73 22.81
CA HIS A 194 1.78 0.29 23.40
C HIS A 194 0.50 0.57 22.60
N LEU A 195 0.49 0.35 21.27
CA LEU A 195 -0.71 0.52 20.45
C LEU A 195 -1.72 -0.61 20.65
N PHE A 196 -1.29 -1.75 21.21
CA PHE A 196 -2.13 -2.90 21.48
C PHE A 196 -2.57 -2.99 22.96
N GLU A 197 -2.01 -2.15 23.83
CA GLU A 197 -2.32 -2.12 25.27
C GLU A 197 -3.41 -1.12 25.62
N GLU A 198 -3.63 -0.11 24.77
CA GLU A 198 -4.59 0.96 24.99
C GLU A 198 -5.55 1.08 23.78
N GLU A 199 -6.77 1.53 24.03
CA GLU A 199 -7.71 1.84 22.96
C GLU A 199 -7.42 3.22 22.36
N TYR A 200 -7.16 3.26 21.07
CA TYR A 200 -6.99 4.48 20.30
C TYR A 200 -8.13 4.68 19.31
N ASN A 201 -9.06 5.55 19.65
CA ASN A 201 -10.17 5.91 18.78
C ASN A 201 -10.50 7.40 18.90
N SER A 202 -9.77 8.24 18.17
CA SER A 202 -9.99 9.67 18.13
C SER A 202 -9.95 10.22 16.70
N ARG A 203 -10.39 11.49 16.53
CA ARG A 203 -10.28 12.18 15.23
C ARG A 203 -8.83 12.41 14.76
N LYS A 204 -7.86 12.31 15.65
CA LYS A 204 -6.43 12.55 15.33
C LYS A 204 -5.66 11.27 15.11
N PHE A 205 -6.10 10.20 15.73
CA PHE A 205 -5.47 8.89 15.66
C PHE A 205 -6.46 7.81 16.07
N SER A 206 -6.52 6.74 15.28
CA SER A 206 -7.23 5.51 15.63
C SER A 206 -6.39 4.30 15.23
N PHE A 207 -6.40 3.29 16.09
CA PHE A 207 -5.74 2.01 15.84
C PHE A 207 -6.66 0.90 16.31
N ILE A 208 -7.16 0.11 15.36
CA ILE A 208 -8.07 -1.01 15.60
C ILE A 208 -7.37 -2.28 15.12
N HIS A 209 -7.32 -3.30 15.97
CA HIS A 209 -6.65 -4.56 15.69
C HIS A 209 -7.51 -5.75 16.09
N THR A 210 -7.10 -6.96 15.71
CA THR A 210 -7.73 -8.24 16.10
C THR A 210 -7.08 -8.82 17.34
#